data_69af86c60563d44a5517dd0882aaec5e
#
_entry.id   69af86c60563d44a5517dd0882aaec5e
#
_cell.length_a   1.000
_cell.length_b   1.000
_cell.length_c   1.000
_cell.angle_alpha   90.00
_cell.angle_beta   90.00
_cell.angle_gamma   90.00
#
_symmetry.space_group_name_H-M   'P 1'
#
loop_
_entity.id
_entity.type
_entity.pdbx_description
1 polymer ?
#
loop_
_entity_poly.entity_id
_entity_poly.type
_entity_poly.pdbx_seq_one_letter_code
_entity_poly.pdbx_strand_id
1 'polypeptide(L)'
;MADLNASFVQKILGLLGAEASFDISNNYETFLGADGAISGGDGYMQVIGGLRKHWPLGPVSFLGQTSVGFGGGGNVDTGSGLILGASLGMAFPISDSFDLDLTYGTLNALSSGVSGNGTQLSLSRVFDRDRSTKDREEEQQWQVGLGISIQPPNASYMKSRNNVGIQPVMQESSIDYFISTKTYLTGNAQTTISGGVAGYAVGLLGLGHEFTLGEVWRMSVEGHVGAAGGGGVDVGKGLLGGARLEADYILNSNNSVSLGLGVLKSFDGGMNVPIVQLGFKHRFKTH
;
A
#
# COMPACT_ATOMS: atom_id res chain seq x y z
N MET A 1 -29.53 -21.16 32.94
CA MET A 1 -28.24 -21.70 32.52
C MET A 1 -28.01 -21.22 31.11
N ALA A 2 -27.19 -20.18 30.95
CA ALA A 2 -26.85 -19.66 29.64
C ALA A 2 -25.64 -20.45 29.14
N ASP A 3 -25.75 -21.08 27.97
CA ASP A 3 -24.67 -21.78 27.30
C ASP A 3 -23.59 -20.78 26.86
N LEU A 4 -22.52 -20.74 27.63
CA LEU A 4 -21.27 -20.07 27.30
C LEU A 4 -20.40 -21.01 26.44
N ASN A 5 -20.81 -21.25 25.21
CA ASN A 5 -19.95 -21.86 24.19
C ASN A 5 -19.64 -20.79 23.12
N ALA A 6 -18.94 -19.74 23.49
CA ALA A 6 -18.20 -18.93 22.53
C ALA A 6 -16.95 -19.72 22.13
N SER A 7 -17.06 -20.53 21.07
CA SER A 7 -15.89 -21.08 20.41
C SER A 7 -15.10 -19.92 19.82
N PHE A 8 -14.04 -19.51 20.48
CA PHE A 8 -13.03 -18.63 19.90
C PHE A 8 -12.37 -19.38 18.73
N VAL A 9 -12.87 -19.18 17.53
CA VAL A 9 -12.18 -19.62 16.32
C VAL A 9 -10.99 -18.70 16.14
N GLN A 10 -9.83 -19.11 16.60
CA GLN A 10 -8.59 -18.40 16.37
C GLN A 10 -8.24 -18.55 14.89
N LYS A 11 -8.42 -17.47 14.12
CA LYS A 11 -8.12 -17.45 12.69
C LYS A 11 -6.67 -16.99 12.50
N ILE A 12 -5.87 -17.79 11.83
CA ILE A 12 -4.50 -17.42 11.48
C ILE A 12 -4.52 -16.80 10.08
N LEU A 13 -4.05 -15.55 9.96
CA LEU A 13 -3.86 -14.87 8.70
C LEU A 13 -2.39 -14.90 8.31
N GLY A 14 -2.08 -15.38 7.11
CA GLY A 14 -0.79 -15.16 6.47
C GLY A 14 -0.91 -13.96 5.53
N LEU A 15 -0.11 -12.92 5.78
CA LEU A 15 -0.09 -11.70 4.97
C LEU A 15 1.23 -11.62 4.21
N LEU A 16 1.15 -11.13 2.96
CA LEU A 16 2.30 -10.74 2.16
C LEU A 16 2.10 -9.30 1.71
N GLY A 17 3.13 -8.47 1.86
CA GLY A 17 3.03 -7.07 1.52
C GLY A 17 4.34 -6.45 1.08
N ALA A 18 4.23 -5.17 0.79
CA ALA A 18 5.36 -4.30 0.49
C ALA A 18 5.22 -3.00 1.29
N GLU A 19 6.34 -2.46 1.69
CA GLU A 19 6.44 -1.24 2.47
C GLU A 19 7.52 -0.34 1.87
N ALA A 20 7.29 0.96 1.89
CA ALA A 20 8.31 1.98 1.66
C ALA A 20 8.50 2.77 2.94
N SER A 21 9.73 2.99 3.34
CA SER A 21 10.06 3.80 4.51
C SER A 21 11.05 4.90 4.19
N PHE A 22 11.01 5.97 4.98
CA PHE A 22 11.84 7.16 4.81
C PHE A 22 12.32 7.64 6.16
N ASP A 23 13.61 7.90 6.27
CA ASP A 23 14.20 8.50 7.46
C ASP A 23 13.70 9.93 7.67
N ILE A 24 13.17 10.19 8.86
CA ILE A 24 12.80 11.55 9.32
C ILE A 24 13.97 12.16 10.09
N SER A 25 14.69 11.33 10.84
CA SER A 25 15.87 11.71 11.60
C SER A 25 16.72 10.47 11.90
N ASN A 26 17.90 10.64 12.49
CA ASN A 26 18.91 9.58 12.71
C ASN A 26 18.40 8.24 13.27
N ASN A 27 17.24 8.20 13.91
CA ASN A 27 16.72 6.97 14.51
C ASN A 27 15.20 6.82 14.33
N TYR A 28 14.59 7.67 13.53
CA TYR A 28 13.16 7.64 13.25
C TYR A 28 12.90 7.59 11.76
N GLU A 29 12.04 6.67 11.37
CA GLU A 29 11.51 6.59 10.01
C GLU A 29 9.98 6.63 10.00
N THR A 30 9.41 7.13 8.94
CA THR A 30 8.00 6.95 8.60
C THR A 30 7.90 5.87 7.53
N PHE A 31 6.79 5.16 7.51
CA PHE A 31 6.55 4.13 6.50
C PHE A 31 5.11 4.13 6.01
N LEU A 32 4.93 3.61 4.80
CA LEU A 32 3.64 3.29 4.19
C LEU A 32 3.73 1.90 3.58
N GLY A 33 2.80 1.03 3.93
CA GLY A 33 2.78 -0.35 3.46
C GLY A 33 1.38 -0.82 3.08
N ALA A 34 1.34 -1.86 2.28
CA ALA A 34 0.12 -2.57 1.93
C ALA A 34 0.37 -4.08 1.98
N ASP A 35 -0.54 -4.80 2.66
CA ASP A 35 -0.47 -6.25 2.83
C ASP A 35 -1.77 -6.89 2.35
N GLY A 36 -1.66 -8.01 1.66
CA GLY A 36 -2.77 -8.86 1.26
C GLY A 36 -2.67 -10.25 1.86
N ALA A 37 -3.80 -10.86 2.20
CA ALA A 37 -3.82 -12.22 2.71
C ALA A 37 -3.47 -13.23 1.62
N ILE A 38 -2.48 -14.06 1.90
CA ILE A 38 -2.11 -15.24 1.11
C ILE A 38 -2.68 -16.53 1.70
N SER A 39 -3.16 -16.49 2.94
CA SER A 39 -3.85 -17.60 3.61
C SER A 39 -4.75 -17.12 4.74
N GLY A 40 -5.77 -17.89 5.08
CA GLY A 40 -6.64 -17.66 6.24
C GLY A 40 -7.64 -16.53 6.12
N GLY A 41 -7.60 -15.70 5.09
CA GLY A 41 -8.49 -14.56 4.92
C GLY A 41 -8.59 -14.14 3.47
N ASP A 42 -9.18 -14.99 2.61
CA ASP A 42 -9.28 -14.72 1.18
C ASP A 42 -9.90 -13.37 0.89
N GLY A 43 -9.13 -12.50 0.22
CA GLY A 43 -9.52 -11.12 -0.07
C GLY A 43 -9.42 -10.16 1.15
N TYR A 44 -8.73 -10.51 2.25
CA TYR A 44 -8.34 -9.52 3.24
C TYR A 44 -7.16 -8.70 2.71
N MET A 45 -7.25 -7.41 2.92
CA MET A 45 -6.18 -6.48 2.60
C MET A 45 -6.12 -5.35 3.62
N GLN A 46 -4.92 -4.82 3.85
CA GLN A 46 -4.70 -3.64 4.66
C GLN A 46 -3.70 -2.69 4.01
N VAL A 47 -3.89 -1.40 4.27
CA VAL A 47 -2.93 -0.33 3.98
C VAL A 47 -2.64 0.37 5.29
N ILE A 48 -1.38 0.41 5.68
CA ILE A 48 -0.93 0.95 6.97
C ILE A 48 0.20 1.95 6.75
N GLY A 49 0.20 3.00 7.55
CA GLY A 49 1.31 3.94 7.65
C GLY A 49 1.67 4.17 9.09
N GLY A 50 2.87 4.59 9.37
CA GLY A 50 3.28 4.74 10.75
C GLY A 50 4.65 5.34 10.96
N LEU A 51 5.08 5.23 12.21
CA LEU A 51 6.39 5.67 12.67
C LEU A 51 7.14 4.47 13.25
N ARG A 52 8.41 4.35 12.91
CA ARG A 52 9.33 3.37 13.45
C ARG A 52 10.52 4.08 14.09
N LYS A 53 10.94 3.59 15.24
CA LYS A 53 12.12 4.05 15.94
C LYS A 53 13.13 2.93 16.06
N HIS A 54 14.37 3.25 15.80
CA HIS A 54 15.52 2.36 15.94
C HIS A 54 16.32 2.73 17.20
N TRP A 55 16.72 1.72 17.95
CA TRP A 55 17.68 1.85 19.05
C TRP A 55 18.88 0.96 18.72
N PRO A 56 20.01 1.54 18.27
CA PRO A 56 21.21 0.77 17.95
C PRO A 56 21.75 -0.01 19.16
N LEU A 57 22.00 -1.30 18.98
CA LEU A 57 22.56 -2.22 19.97
C LEU A 57 23.76 -2.97 19.36
N GLY A 58 24.87 -2.26 19.16
CA GLY A 58 26.03 -2.81 18.45
C GLY A 58 25.70 -3.09 16.97
N PRO A 59 25.86 -4.35 16.51
CA PRO A 59 25.63 -4.69 15.10
C PRO A 59 24.13 -4.84 14.73
N VAL A 60 23.23 -4.77 15.69
CA VAL A 60 21.78 -4.90 15.48
C VAL A 60 21.06 -3.69 16.04
N SER A 61 19.79 -3.50 15.66
CA SER A 61 18.95 -2.46 16.24
C SER A 61 17.69 -3.07 16.85
N PHE A 62 17.28 -2.57 17.99
CA PHE A 62 15.95 -2.81 18.53
C PHE A 62 14.97 -1.89 17.82
N LEU A 63 13.76 -2.38 17.48
CA LEU A 63 12.72 -1.67 16.78
C LEU A 63 11.49 -1.46 17.64
N GLY A 64 10.92 -0.27 17.60
CA GLY A 64 9.58 0.01 18.09
C GLY A 64 8.78 0.73 17.04
N GLN A 65 7.57 0.23 16.75
CA GLN A 65 6.75 0.73 15.66
C GLN A 65 5.33 0.97 16.11
N THR A 66 4.71 2.04 15.61
CA THR A 66 3.28 2.31 15.72
C THR A 66 2.70 2.58 14.35
N SER A 67 1.49 2.10 14.11
CA SER A 67 0.84 2.25 12.81
C SER A 67 -0.64 2.57 12.94
N VAL A 68 -1.16 3.22 11.91
CA VAL A 68 -2.58 3.46 11.67
C VAL A 68 -2.87 3.14 10.21
N GLY A 69 -4.05 2.62 9.93
CA GLY A 69 -4.41 2.31 8.56
C GLY A 69 -5.83 1.80 8.41
N PHE A 70 -6.09 1.26 7.25
CA PHE A 70 -7.38 0.67 6.90
C PHE A 70 -7.18 -0.75 6.39
N GLY A 71 -8.06 -1.64 6.83
CA GLY A 71 -8.07 -3.02 6.37
C GLY A 71 -9.46 -3.63 6.38
N GLY A 72 -9.65 -4.64 5.55
CA GLY A 72 -10.93 -5.33 5.48
C GLY A 72 -10.95 -6.48 4.48
N GLY A 73 -12.05 -7.22 4.48
CA GLY A 73 -12.24 -8.41 3.62
C GLY A 73 -11.90 -9.72 4.32
N GLY A 74 -11.93 -10.82 3.56
CA GLY A 74 -11.53 -12.14 4.03
C GLY A 74 -12.33 -12.70 5.21
N ASN A 75 -13.56 -12.22 5.43
CA ASN A 75 -14.36 -12.51 6.64
C ASN A 75 -13.62 -12.14 7.95
N VAL A 76 -12.77 -11.11 7.90
CA VAL A 76 -12.18 -10.46 9.07
C VAL A 76 -13.06 -9.27 9.42
N ASP A 77 -13.63 -9.27 10.61
CA ASP A 77 -14.48 -8.16 11.06
C ASP A 77 -13.61 -6.98 11.53
N THR A 78 -13.34 -6.07 10.62
CA THR A 78 -12.65 -4.81 10.91
C THR A 78 -13.60 -3.64 11.14
N GLY A 79 -14.92 -3.88 11.11
CA GLY A 79 -15.94 -2.85 11.27
C GLY A 79 -15.84 -1.76 10.20
N SER A 80 -15.51 -0.52 10.60
CA SER A 80 -15.27 0.59 9.65
C SER A 80 -13.98 0.46 8.84
N GLY A 81 -13.17 -0.53 9.14
CA GLY A 81 -11.87 -0.76 8.51
C GLY A 81 -10.70 -0.06 9.19
N LEU A 82 -10.92 0.88 10.10
CA LEU A 82 -9.83 1.60 10.78
C LEU A 82 -9.11 0.68 11.77
N ILE A 83 -7.79 0.53 11.56
CA ILE A 83 -6.92 -0.32 12.37
C ILE A 83 -5.76 0.49 12.96
N LEU A 84 -5.39 0.14 14.20
CA LEU A 84 -4.21 0.65 14.88
C LEU A 84 -3.27 -0.50 15.20
N GLY A 85 -1.97 -0.26 15.05
CA GLY A 85 -0.93 -1.25 15.32
C GLY A 85 0.16 -0.73 16.25
N ALA A 86 0.76 -1.67 16.97
CA ALA A 86 2.01 -1.46 17.70
C ALA A 86 2.83 -2.74 17.67
N SER A 87 4.12 -2.62 17.43
CA SER A 87 5.04 -3.77 17.43
C SER A 87 6.41 -3.40 17.97
N LEU A 88 7.11 -4.43 18.43
CA LEU A 88 8.50 -4.39 18.86
C LEU A 88 9.28 -5.46 18.12
N GLY A 89 10.57 -5.24 17.89
CA GLY A 89 11.37 -6.20 17.15
C GLY A 89 12.85 -5.87 17.10
N MET A 90 13.52 -6.51 16.16
CA MET A 90 14.95 -6.35 15.92
C MET A 90 15.21 -6.28 14.41
N ALA A 91 16.13 -5.40 14.03
CA ALA A 91 16.70 -5.31 12.70
C ALA A 91 18.11 -5.87 12.70
N PHE A 92 18.38 -6.73 11.74
CA PHE A 92 19.66 -7.41 11.53
C PHE A 92 20.21 -6.97 10.16
N PRO A 93 21.30 -6.19 10.10
CA PRO A 93 21.97 -5.92 8.84
C PRO A 93 22.58 -7.21 8.28
N ILE A 94 22.11 -7.64 7.10
CA ILE A 94 22.64 -8.81 6.40
C ILE A 94 23.82 -8.41 5.52
N SER A 95 23.75 -7.19 4.97
CA SER A 95 24.80 -6.59 4.15
C SER A 95 24.72 -5.07 4.23
N ASP A 96 25.60 -4.39 3.52
CA ASP A 96 25.60 -2.92 3.43
C ASP A 96 24.30 -2.36 2.81
N SER A 97 23.58 -3.18 2.06
CA SER A 97 22.37 -2.77 1.34
C SER A 97 21.09 -3.47 1.79
N PHE A 98 21.16 -4.44 2.71
CA PHE A 98 19.99 -5.22 3.11
C PHE A 98 19.91 -5.44 4.60
N ASP A 99 18.70 -5.23 5.16
CA ASP A 99 18.32 -5.56 6.52
C ASP A 99 17.25 -6.64 6.55
N LEU A 100 17.29 -7.47 7.57
CA LEU A 100 16.24 -8.41 7.94
C LEU A 100 15.62 -7.94 9.26
N ASP A 101 14.32 -7.64 9.22
CA ASP A 101 13.59 -7.20 10.40
C ASP A 101 12.65 -8.30 10.88
N LEU A 102 12.67 -8.58 12.16
CA LEU A 102 11.74 -9.48 12.83
C LEU A 102 10.99 -8.69 13.89
N THR A 103 9.68 -8.53 13.73
CA THR A 103 8.82 -7.82 14.68
C THR A 103 7.69 -8.71 15.17
N TYR A 104 7.24 -8.45 16.40
CA TYR A 104 6.03 -9.02 16.98
C TYR A 104 5.16 -7.90 17.51
N GLY A 105 3.87 -7.94 17.21
CA GLY A 105 2.97 -6.87 17.57
C GLY A 105 1.51 -7.23 17.54
N THR A 106 0.70 -6.19 17.74
CA THR A 106 -0.76 -6.27 17.74
C THR A 106 -1.34 -5.29 16.72
N LEU A 107 -2.42 -5.72 16.08
CA LEU A 107 -3.32 -4.88 15.28
C LEU A 107 -4.71 -4.90 15.92
N ASN A 108 -5.33 -3.74 16.03
CA ASN A 108 -6.65 -3.57 16.66
C ASN A 108 -7.57 -2.83 15.69
N ALA A 109 -8.70 -3.43 15.37
CA ALA A 109 -9.78 -2.78 14.63
C ALA A 109 -10.64 -1.97 15.60
N LEU A 110 -10.67 -0.64 15.44
CA LEU A 110 -11.25 0.26 16.43
C LEU A 110 -12.77 0.13 16.56
N SER A 111 -13.47 -0.20 15.50
CA SER A 111 -14.94 -0.20 15.49
C SER A 111 -15.57 -1.58 15.71
N SER A 112 -14.84 -2.66 15.52
CA SER A 112 -15.32 -4.03 15.77
C SER A 112 -14.82 -4.64 17.08
N GLY A 113 -13.76 -4.05 17.66
CA GLY A 113 -13.09 -4.60 18.83
C GLY A 113 -12.27 -5.87 18.54
N VAL A 114 -12.12 -6.24 17.28
CA VAL A 114 -11.27 -7.36 16.90
C VAL A 114 -9.82 -6.95 17.03
N SER A 115 -9.02 -7.82 17.66
CA SER A 115 -7.56 -7.66 17.79
C SER A 115 -6.85 -8.92 17.32
N GLY A 116 -5.68 -8.75 16.74
CA GLY A 116 -4.81 -9.85 16.33
C GLY A 116 -3.37 -9.57 16.76
N ASN A 117 -2.67 -10.61 17.19
CA ASN A 117 -1.24 -10.56 17.42
C ASN A 117 -0.52 -11.33 16.31
N GLY A 118 0.64 -10.86 15.90
CA GLY A 118 1.37 -11.49 14.80
C GLY A 118 2.85 -11.22 14.82
N THR A 119 3.57 -12.06 14.08
CA THR A 119 4.99 -11.89 13.77
C THR A 119 5.12 -11.45 12.33
N GLN A 120 5.93 -10.45 12.09
CA GLN A 120 6.30 -9.98 10.75
C GLN A 120 7.79 -10.22 10.53
N LEU A 121 8.12 -10.78 9.37
CA LEU A 121 9.48 -10.89 8.85
C LEU A 121 9.55 -10.02 7.60
N SER A 122 10.48 -9.07 7.58
CA SER A 122 10.67 -8.15 6.47
C SER A 122 12.11 -8.20 5.98
N LEU A 123 12.28 -8.18 4.66
CA LEU A 123 13.57 -7.96 4.02
C LEU A 123 13.56 -6.56 3.43
N SER A 124 14.38 -5.68 3.95
CA SER A 124 14.46 -4.28 3.55
C SER A 124 15.71 -4.02 2.72
N ARG A 125 15.58 -3.29 1.62
CA ARG A 125 16.72 -2.74 0.90
C ARG A 125 16.94 -1.31 1.37
N VAL A 126 18.12 -1.04 1.90
CA VAL A 126 18.53 0.29 2.36
C VAL A 126 19.29 0.98 1.22
N PHE A 127 18.83 2.16 0.82
CA PHE A 127 19.38 2.85 -0.35
C PHE A 127 20.52 3.83 0.00
N ASP A 128 20.77 4.13 1.27
CA ASP A 128 21.75 5.16 1.65
C ASP A 128 22.54 4.85 2.92
N ARG A 129 22.84 3.56 3.17
CA ARG A 129 23.68 3.19 4.30
C ARG A 129 25.17 3.42 3.93
N ASP A 130 25.77 4.46 4.50
CA ASP A 130 27.23 4.76 4.41
C ASP A 130 27.82 4.83 3.00
N ARG A 131 27.23 5.63 2.11
CA ARG A 131 27.95 6.06 0.92
C ARG A 131 29.12 6.96 1.34
N SER A 132 30.28 6.35 1.48
CA SER A 132 31.54 7.09 1.51
C SER A 132 31.55 8.03 0.31
N THR A 133 31.97 9.26 0.53
CA THR A 133 31.91 10.42 -0.41
C THR A 133 32.47 10.21 -1.81
N LYS A 134 32.86 8.99 -2.20
CA LYS A 134 33.46 8.66 -3.49
C LYS A 134 32.49 8.17 -4.58
N ASP A 135 31.28 7.69 -4.21
CA ASP A 135 30.31 7.11 -5.17
C ASP A 135 29.06 7.99 -5.36
N ARG A 136 29.18 9.31 -5.20
CA ARG A 136 28.09 10.30 -5.32
C ARG A 136 27.60 10.57 -6.76
N GLU A 137 27.88 9.69 -7.73
CA GLU A 137 27.61 10.01 -9.14
C GLU A 137 26.22 9.61 -9.65
N GLU A 138 25.40 8.84 -8.92
CA GLU A 138 24.03 8.52 -9.37
C GLU A 138 22.97 9.03 -8.39
N GLU A 139 22.49 10.26 -8.66
CA GLU A 139 21.27 10.77 -8.00
C GLU A 139 20.10 9.85 -8.29
N GLN A 140 19.50 9.27 -7.25
CA GLN A 140 18.32 8.44 -7.40
C GLN A 140 17.07 9.32 -7.42
N GLN A 141 16.25 9.13 -8.43
CA GLN A 141 15.04 9.90 -8.61
C GLN A 141 13.84 9.14 -8.07
N TRP A 142 13.06 9.84 -7.25
CA TRP A 142 11.82 9.37 -6.66
C TRP A 142 10.67 10.30 -7.01
N GLN A 143 9.46 9.77 -6.96
CA GLN A 143 8.24 10.56 -7.06
C GLN A 143 7.21 10.00 -6.08
N VAL A 144 6.57 10.87 -5.32
CA VAL A 144 5.44 10.53 -4.46
C VAL A 144 4.18 11.18 -5.00
N GLY A 145 3.07 10.50 -4.88
CA GLY A 145 1.78 10.96 -5.36
C GLY A 145 0.69 10.85 -4.29
N LEU A 146 -0.19 11.84 -4.27
CA LEU A 146 -1.44 11.81 -3.50
C LEU A 146 -2.58 12.18 -4.41
N GLY A 147 -3.70 11.46 -4.31
CA GLY A 147 -4.83 11.70 -5.19
C GLY A 147 -6.13 11.10 -4.71
N ILE A 148 -7.11 11.23 -5.57
CA ILE A 148 -8.42 10.62 -5.43
C ILE A 148 -8.68 9.82 -6.69
N SER A 149 -9.14 8.58 -6.53
CA SER A 149 -9.63 7.76 -7.63
C SER A 149 -11.10 7.42 -7.46
N ILE A 150 -11.78 7.33 -8.59
CA ILE A 150 -13.20 6.99 -8.67
C ILE A 150 -13.32 5.71 -9.50
N GLN A 151 -14.07 4.77 -8.99
CA GLN A 151 -14.41 3.53 -9.68
C GLN A 151 -15.90 3.59 -10.05
N PRO A 152 -16.24 3.81 -11.34
CA PRO A 152 -17.63 3.87 -11.77
C PRO A 152 -18.40 2.59 -11.43
N PRO A 153 -19.69 2.69 -11.06
CA PRO A 153 -20.48 1.56 -10.64
C PRO A 153 -20.67 0.54 -11.76
N ASN A 154 -20.49 -0.74 -11.42
CA ASN A 154 -20.76 -1.86 -12.31
C ASN A 154 -21.44 -2.98 -11.50
N ALA A 155 -22.50 -3.58 -12.02
CA ALA A 155 -23.27 -4.63 -11.35
C ALA A 155 -22.46 -5.89 -11.02
N SER A 156 -21.39 -6.18 -11.76
CA SER A 156 -20.51 -7.34 -11.51
C SER A 156 -19.48 -7.10 -10.41
N TYR A 157 -19.41 -5.90 -9.87
CA TYR A 157 -18.39 -5.42 -8.97
C TYR A 157 -18.60 -5.84 -7.51
N MET A 158 -19.87 -6.04 -7.11
CA MET A 158 -20.25 -6.34 -5.73
C MET A 158 -20.64 -7.81 -5.55
N LYS A 159 -20.23 -8.42 -4.44
CA LYS A 159 -20.68 -9.77 -4.04
C LYS A 159 -22.20 -9.86 -3.91
N SER A 160 -22.84 -8.80 -3.42
CA SER A 160 -24.30 -8.66 -3.41
C SER A 160 -24.74 -7.86 -4.63
N ARG A 161 -25.42 -8.50 -5.56
CA ARG A 161 -25.94 -7.86 -6.79
C ARG A 161 -27.05 -6.83 -6.54
N ASN A 162 -27.51 -6.69 -5.29
CA ASN A 162 -28.54 -5.72 -4.90
C ASN A 162 -27.98 -4.30 -4.69
N ASN A 163 -26.67 -4.12 -4.73
CA ASN A 163 -26.01 -2.83 -4.53
C ASN A 163 -25.68 -2.15 -5.86
N VAL A 164 -26.69 -1.95 -6.69
CA VAL A 164 -26.57 -1.21 -7.94
C VAL A 164 -26.44 0.28 -7.62
N GLY A 165 -25.39 0.93 -8.15
CA GLY A 165 -25.16 2.38 -7.98
C GLY A 165 -24.11 2.78 -6.94
N ILE A 166 -23.44 1.82 -6.30
CA ILE A 166 -22.29 2.11 -5.42
C ILE A 166 -21.12 2.59 -6.29
N GLN A 167 -20.58 3.74 -5.94
CA GLN A 167 -19.45 4.37 -6.62
C GLN A 167 -18.34 4.64 -5.61
N PRO A 168 -17.37 3.73 -5.44
CA PRO A 168 -16.25 3.96 -4.55
C PRO A 168 -15.45 5.21 -4.95
N VAL A 169 -15.24 6.07 -3.98
CA VAL A 169 -14.27 7.16 -4.04
C VAL A 169 -13.14 6.78 -3.09
N MET A 170 -11.93 6.71 -3.61
CA MET A 170 -10.78 6.22 -2.89
C MET A 170 -9.73 7.33 -2.78
N GLN A 171 -9.13 7.46 -1.60
CA GLN A 171 -7.87 8.16 -1.45
C GLN A 171 -6.77 7.25 -2.03
N GLU A 172 -5.86 7.83 -2.76
CA GLU A 172 -4.74 7.14 -3.39
C GLU A 172 -3.41 7.77 -2.94
N SER A 173 -2.43 6.90 -2.66
CA SER A 173 -1.05 7.27 -2.42
C SER A 173 -0.16 6.44 -3.32
N SER A 174 0.83 7.05 -3.93
CA SER A 174 1.81 6.34 -4.76
C SER A 174 3.24 6.73 -4.42
N ILE A 175 4.14 5.80 -4.71
CA ILE A 175 5.57 6.01 -4.67
C ILE A 175 6.19 5.37 -5.89
N ASP A 176 7.01 6.13 -6.61
CA ASP A 176 7.69 5.69 -7.82
C ASP A 176 9.21 5.81 -7.63
N TYR A 177 9.92 4.74 -7.92
CA TYR A 177 11.37 4.66 -7.92
C TYR A 177 11.88 4.53 -9.35
N PHE A 178 12.61 5.53 -9.83
CA PHE A 178 13.12 5.56 -11.20
C PHE A 178 14.34 4.66 -11.34
N ILE A 179 14.19 3.57 -12.09
CA ILE A 179 15.28 2.65 -12.45
C ILE A 179 16.03 3.13 -13.70
N SER A 180 15.47 4.08 -14.43
CA SER A 180 16.11 4.82 -15.52
C SER A 180 15.47 6.20 -15.63
N THR A 181 15.93 7.04 -16.53
CA THR A 181 15.35 8.39 -16.72
C THR A 181 13.86 8.41 -17.05
N LYS A 182 13.28 7.30 -17.51
CA LYS A 182 11.88 7.22 -17.95
C LYS A 182 11.12 6.02 -17.41
N THR A 183 11.80 5.03 -16.88
CA THR A 183 11.18 3.80 -16.40
C THR A 183 11.28 3.74 -14.88
N TYR A 184 10.19 3.39 -14.22
CA TYR A 184 10.11 3.37 -12.77
C TYR A 184 9.32 2.16 -12.27
N LEU A 185 9.69 1.70 -11.09
CA LEU A 185 8.85 0.83 -10.27
C LEU A 185 7.86 1.70 -9.52
N THR A 186 6.61 1.28 -9.46
CA THR A 186 5.56 1.99 -8.74
C THR A 186 4.92 1.11 -7.68
N GLY A 187 4.70 1.70 -6.51
CA GLY A 187 3.83 1.17 -5.45
C GLY A 187 2.62 2.09 -5.30
N ASN A 188 1.43 1.53 -5.27
CA ASN A 188 0.20 2.29 -5.15
C ASN A 188 -0.70 1.67 -4.09
N ALA A 189 -1.24 2.51 -3.22
CA ALA A 189 -2.17 2.13 -2.17
C ALA A 189 -3.43 2.98 -2.25
N GLN A 190 -4.59 2.33 -2.25
CA GLN A 190 -5.89 2.99 -2.34
C GLN A 190 -6.79 2.53 -1.20
N THR A 191 -7.47 3.46 -0.54
CA THR A 191 -8.46 3.17 0.49
C THR A 191 -9.72 3.95 0.25
N THR A 192 -10.87 3.32 0.50
CA THR A 192 -12.17 3.97 0.30
C THR A 192 -12.40 5.04 1.35
N ILE A 193 -12.74 6.25 0.91
CA ILE A 193 -13.16 7.37 1.76
C ILE A 193 -14.67 7.61 1.68
N SER A 194 -15.33 7.16 0.61
CA SER A 194 -16.80 7.22 0.47
C SER A 194 -17.29 6.24 -0.62
N GLY A 195 -18.61 6.13 -0.78
CA GLY A 195 -19.22 5.33 -1.86
C GLY A 195 -19.77 3.97 -1.42
N GLY A 196 -19.99 3.74 -0.12
CA GLY A 196 -20.75 2.58 0.40
C GLY A 196 -19.98 1.27 0.47
N VAL A 197 -18.65 1.30 0.35
CA VAL A 197 -17.76 0.14 0.41
C VAL A 197 -16.70 0.31 1.52
N ALA A 198 -17.14 0.62 2.71
CA ALA A 198 -16.27 0.84 3.86
C ALA A 198 -15.28 -0.34 4.06
N GLY A 199 -14.01 -0.01 4.31
CA GLY A 199 -12.96 -1.01 4.46
C GLY A 199 -12.47 -1.66 3.15
N TYR A 200 -12.92 -1.19 1.97
CA TYR A 200 -12.32 -1.62 0.71
C TYR A 200 -10.98 -0.93 0.49
N ALA A 201 -9.97 -1.72 0.25
CA ALA A 201 -8.60 -1.28 0.01
C ALA A 201 -7.97 -2.03 -1.17
N VAL A 202 -7.02 -1.39 -1.85
CA VAL A 202 -6.27 -1.93 -2.99
C VAL A 202 -4.80 -1.57 -2.80
N GLY A 203 -3.91 -2.53 -2.98
CA GLY A 203 -2.47 -2.31 -3.05
C GLY A 203 -1.91 -2.89 -4.33
N LEU A 204 -1.14 -2.11 -5.04
CA LEU A 204 -0.58 -2.44 -6.35
C LEU A 204 0.92 -2.23 -6.35
N LEU A 205 1.62 -3.14 -7.00
CA LEU A 205 2.99 -2.96 -7.44
C LEU A 205 3.00 -2.99 -8.96
N GLY A 206 3.86 -2.19 -9.57
CA GLY A 206 3.87 -2.09 -11.01
C GLY A 206 5.16 -1.56 -11.61
N LEU A 207 5.15 -1.50 -12.92
CA LEU A 207 6.19 -0.90 -13.74
C LEU A 207 5.54 0.19 -14.60
N GLY A 208 6.16 1.36 -14.61
CA GLY A 208 5.73 2.49 -15.40
C GLY A 208 6.81 2.97 -16.38
N HIS A 209 6.35 3.54 -17.48
CA HIS A 209 7.23 4.21 -18.44
C HIS A 209 6.64 5.55 -18.84
N GLU A 210 7.45 6.62 -18.76
CA GLU A 210 7.00 7.97 -19.09
C GLU A 210 7.51 8.47 -20.44
N PHE A 211 6.69 9.31 -21.07
CA PHE A 211 6.97 9.98 -22.34
C PHE A 211 6.75 11.48 -22.15
N THR A 212 7.72 12.29 -22.53
CA THR A 212 7.60 13.75 -22.49
C THR A 212 6.91 14.26 -23.76
N LEU A 213 5.87 15.05 -23.60
CA LEU A 213 5.14 15.71 -24.67
C LEU A 213 5.28 17.24 -24.55
N GLY A 214 6.30 17.78 -25.21
CA GLY A 214 6.65 19.21 -25.07
C GLY A 214 7.23 19.54 -23.71
N GLU A 215 7.06 20.79 -23.27
CA GLU A 215 7.70 21.30 -22.05
C GLU A 215 6.85 21.12 -20.77
N VAL A 216 5.53 21.04 -20.94
CA VAL A 216 4.58 21.09 -19.80
C VAL A 216 3.76 19.82 -19.60
N TRP A 217 3.90 18.82 -20.50
CA TRP A 217 3.16 17.58 -20.40
C TRP A 217 4.08 16.37 -20.34
N ARG A 218 3.76 15.46 -19.46
CA ARG A 218 4.27 14.10 -19.42
C ARG A 218 3.10 13.13 -19.51
N MET A 219 3.30 12.04 -20.21
CA MET A 219 2.39 10.90 -20.20
C MET A 219 3.11 9.68 -19.68
N SER A 220 2.41 8.81 -18.98
CA SER A 220 2.95 7.52 -18.57
C SER A 220 1.97 6.40 -18.86
N VAL A 221 2.53 5.22 -19.08
CA VAL A 221 1.81 3.95 -19.12
C VAL A 221 2.32 3.08 -17.99
N GLU A 222 1.41 2.47 -17.24
CA GLU A 222 1.73 1.61 -16.11
C GLU A 222 1.01 0.28 -16.21
N GLY A 223 1.70 -0.79 -15.84
CA GLY A 223 1.14 -2.11 -15.64
C GLY A 223 1.26 -2.52 -14.18
N HIS A 224 0.19 -3.07 -13.60
CA HIS A 224 0.12 -3.36 -12.17
C HIS A 224 -0.31 -4.80 -11.90
N VAL A 225 0.19 -5.35 -10.81
CA VAL A 225 -0.35 -6.52 -10.14
C VAL A 225 -0.47 -6.22 -8.65
N GLY A 226 -1.41 -6.85 -7.97
CA GLY A 226 -1.55 -6.61 -6.55
C GLY A 226 -2.72 -7.33 -5.92
N ALA A 227 -3.19 -6.78 -4.81
CA ALA A 227 -4.29 -7.36 -4.07
C ALA A 227 -5.31 -6.30 -3.68
N ALA A 228 -6.55 -6.73 -3.50
CA ALA A 228 -7.65 -5.91 -3.00
C ALA A 228 -8.56 -6.72 -2.07
N GLY A 229 -9.26 -6.01 -1.21
CA GLY A 229 -10.22 -6.65 -0.30
C GLY A 229 -11.13 -5.66 0.39
N GLY A 230 -12.18 -6.18 1.04
CA GLY A 230 -13.10 -5.38 1.84
C GLY A 230 -14.31 -4.84 1.09
N GLY A 231 -15.15 -4.11 1.82
CA GLY A 231 -16.30 -3.36 1.30
C GLY A 231 -17.39 -4.17 0.58
N GLY A 232 -17.36 -5.50 0.64
CA GLY A 232 -18.28 -6.35 -0.11
C GLY A 232 -17.99 -6.40 -1.63
N VAL A 233 -16.83 -5.91 -2.07
CA VAL A 233 -16.37 -5.97 -3.47
C VAL A 233 -16.01 -7.40 -3.84
N ASP A 234 -16.40 -7.82 -5.05
CA ASP A 234 -16.14 -9.18 -5.54
C ASP A 234 -14.73 -9.28 -6.17
N VAL A 235 -13.74 -9.33 -5.30
CA VAL A 235 -12.33 -9.48 -5.68
C VAL A 235 -11.87 -10.94 -5.75
N GLY A 236 -12.78 -11.90 -5.55
CA GLY A 236 -12.44 -13.33 -5.47
C GLY A 236 -11.48 -13.62 -4.32
N LYS A 237 -10.33 -14.24 -4.59
CA LYS A 237 -9.26 -14.49 -3.63
C LYS A 237 -8.39 -13.25 -3.34
N GLY A 238 -8.71 -12.12 -3.96
CA GLY A 238 -8.06 -10.83 -3.71
C GLY A 238 -6.98 -10.43 -4.71
N LEU A 239 -6.47 -11.35 -5.53
CA LEU A 239 -5.45 -11.00 -6.53
C LEU A 239 -6.07 -10.29 -7.74
N LEU A 240 -5.40 -9.25 -8.19
CA LEU A 240 -5.83 -8.45 -9.33
C LEU A 240 -4.65 -7.94 -10.16
N GLY A 241 -4.97 -7.56 -11.38
CA GLY A 241 -4.06 -6.88 -12.29
C GLY A 241 -4.72 -5.68 -12.93
N GLY A 242 -3.94 -4.78 -13.46
CA GLY A 242 -4.43 -3.58 -14.10
C GLY A 242 -3.43 -2.89 -14.99
N ALA A 243 -3.93 -1.89 -15.68
CA ALA A 243 -3.13 -0.96 -16.46
C ALA A 243 -3.67 0.46 -16.33
N ARG A 244 -2.80 1.44 -16.42
CA ARG A 244 -3.14 2.87 -16.32
C ARG A 244 -2.39 3.67 -17.37
N LEU A 245 -3.09 4.63 -17.96
CA LEU A 245 -2.53 5.74 -18.73
C LEU A 245 -2.70 7.00 -17.88
N GLU A 246 -1.66 7.81 -17.79
CA GLU A 246 -1.70 9.01 -17.01
C GLU A 246 -1.10 10.19 -17.79
N ALA A 247 -1.68 11.36 -17.63
CA ALA A 247 -1.20 12.63 -18.17
C ALA A 247 -0.90 13.57 -17.00
N ASP A 248 0.34 14.01 -16.90
CA ASP A 248 0.83 14.96 -15.91
C ASP A 248 0.99 16.34 -16.53
N TYR A 249 0.35 17.34 -15.93
CA TYR A 249 0.62 18.73 -16.21
C TYR A 249 1.72 19.23 -15.25
N ILE A 250 2.86 19.62 -15.80
CA ILE A 250 4.05 20.04 -15.06
C ILE A 250 3.84 21.47 -14.58
N LEU A 251 3.76 21.66 -13.26
CA LEU A 251 3.65 22.97 -12.62
C LEU A 251 5.02 23.64 -12.44
N ASN A 252 6.02 22.83 -12.12
CA ASN A 252 7.43 23.24 -11.98
C ASN A 252 8.32 21.98 -12.05
N SER A 253 9.64 22.15 -11.85
CA SER A 253 10.62 21.04 -11.91
C SER A 253 10.28 19.83 -11.04
N ASN A 254 9.56 20.03 -9.94
CA ASN A 254 9.32 19.01 -8.93
C ASN A 254 7.85 18.60 -8.81
N ASN A 255 6.91 19.43 -9.25
CA ASN A 255 5.50 19.24 -8.98
C ASN A 255 4.69 19.14 -10.27
N SER A 256 3.73 18.21 -10.26
CA SER A 256 2.75 18.07 -11.34
C SER A 256 1.36 17.71 -10.81
N VAL A 257 0.35 18.01 -11.60
CA VAL A 257 -1.03 17.52 -11.41
C VAL A 257 -1.25 16.42 -12.44
N SER A 258 -1.79 15.30 -11.99
CA SER A 258 -1.99 14.11 -12.80
C SER A 258 -3.47 13.81 -13.03
N LEU A 259 -3.80 13.37 -14.24
CA LEU A 259 -5.08 12.76 -14.60
C LEU A 259 -4.81 11.36 -15.14
N GLY A 260 -5.36 10.35 -14.48
CA GLY A 260 -5.19 8.94 -14.82
C GLY A 260 -6.48 8.29 -15.29
N LEU A 261 -6.36 7.42 -16.27
CA LEU A 261 -7.40 6.52 -16.74
C LEU A 261 -6.86 5.10 -16.73
N GLY A 262 -7.56 4.18 -16.08
CA GLY A 262 -7.08 2.82 -15.94
C GLY A 262 -8.21 1.79 -15.86
N VAL A 263 -7.79 0.55 -15.71
CA VAL A 263 -8.67 -0.59 -15.48
C VAL A 263 -8.02 -1.49 -14.42
N LEU A 264 -8.84 -1.99 -13.48
CA LEU A 264 -8.49 -3.05 -12.57
C LEU A 264 -9.41 -4.24 -12.77
N LYS A 265 -8.82 -5.43 -12.77
CA LYS A 265 -9.54 -6.68 -12.94
C LYS A 265 -9.02 -7.71 -11.94
N SER A 266 -9.94 -8.34 -11.19
CA SER A 266 -9.59 -9.50 -10.38
C SER A 266 -9.36 -10.73 -11.26
N PHE A 267 -8.45 -11.63 -10.85
CA PHE A 267 -8.15 -12.83 -11.63
C PHE A 267 -9.22 -13.91 -11.48
N ASP A 268 -9.91 -13.95 -10.34
CA ASP A 268 -10.88 -14.98 -9.98
C ASP A 268 -12.18 -14.45 -9.34
N GLY A 269 -12.38 -13.13 -9.34
CA GLY A 269 -13.62 -12.45 -8.90
C GLY A 269 -14.35 -11.74 -10.02
N GLY A 270 -15.50 -11.16 -9.69
CA GLY A 270 -16.33 -10.40 -10.63
C GLY A 270 -15.84 -8.98 -10.91
N MET A 271 -14.85 -8.48 -10.17
CA MET A 271 -14.35 -7.13 -10.32
C MET A 271 -13.66 -6.93 -11.67
N ASN A 272 -14.22 -6.03 -12.48
CA ASN A 272 -13.61 -5.50 -13.71
C ASN A 272 -14.09 -4.07 -13.88
N VAL A 273 -13.28 -3.11 -13.47
CA VAL A 273 -13.71 -1.71 -13.33
C VAL A 273 -12.73 -0.75 -13.97
N PRO A 274 -13.24 0.27 -14.68
CA PRO A 274 -12.44 1.42 -15.05
C PRO A 274 -12.13 2.25 -13.80
N ILE A 275 -11.03 2.98 -13.85
CA ILE A 275 -10.61 3.92 -12.81
C ILE A 275 -10.36 5.27 -13.46
N VAL A 276 -10.86 6.31 -12.83
CA VAL A 276 -10.50 7.70 -13.13
C VAL A 276 -9.80 8.27 -11.90
N GLN A 277 -8.63 8.84 -12.10
CA GLN A 277 -7.79 9.37 -11.03
C GLN A 277 -7.45 10.82 -11.28
N LEU A 278 -7.44 11.60 -10.21
CA LEU A 278 -6.89 12.96 -10.16
C LEU A 278 -5.89 13.01 -9.01
N GLY A 279 -4.67 13.47 -9.27
CA GLY A 279 -3.62 13.47 -8.28
C GLY A 279 -2.68 14.67 -8.35
N PHE A 280 -1.87 14.77 -7.33
CA PHE A 280 -0.72 15.67 -7.27
C PHE A 280 0.52 14.82 -7.03
N LYS A 281 1.60 15.11 -7.76
CA LYS A 281 2.87 14.38 -7.65
C LYS A 281 4.00 15.34 -7.31
N HIS A 282 4.88 14.86 -6.46
CA HIS A 282 6.13 15.54 -6.09
C HIS A 282 7.33 14.66 -6.42
N ARG A 283 8.23 15.17 -7.26
CA ARG A 283 9.45 14.48 -7.68
C ARG A 283 10.65 15.07 -6.94
N PHE A 284 11.49 14.21 -6.43
CA PHE A 284 12.69 14.60 -5.71
C PHE A 284 13.84 13.63 -6.01
N LYS A 285 15.04 14.03 -5.65
CA LYS A 285 16.24 13.23 -5.78
C LYS A 285 16.84 13.01 -4.41
N THR A 286 17.32 11.79 -4.20
CA THR A 286 18.13 11.43 -3.03
C THR A 286 19.57 11.21 -3.49
N HIS A 287 20.50 11.62 -2.64
CA HIS A 287 21.94 11.48 -2.88
C HIS A 287 22.48 10.28 -2.12
#